data_b2349ea8d141b06ebd8e5bdaa4eaf2b2
#
_entry.id   b2349ea8d141b06ebd8e5bdaa4eaf2b2
#
_cell.length_a   1.000
_cell.length_b   1.000
_cell.length_c   1.000
_cell.angle_alpha   90.00
_cell.angle_beta   90.00
_cell.angle_gamma   90.00
#
_symmetry.space_group_name_H-M   'P 1'
#
loop_
_entity.id
_entity.type
_entity.pdbx_description
1 polymer ?
#
loop_
_entity_poly.entity_id
_entity_poly.type
_entity_poly.pdbx_seq_one_letter_code
_entity_poly.pdbx_strand_id
1 'polypeptide(L)'
;MDSKTVFSSPELTEQAINGAYQELAKDKGYINRLGCGYIGLNTDCEWSAWSTGTDDRSTTVTYSLTTNNTAISNKNGSDSWSYLNTVIERCNAIIDGVRQYGDTTDAAMRYYLGEAYFLRSFAYLEMVKIWGDVPARFEAISTDPESVYAKKTDRNVIYDHLRIDLQEAARLMPWSNDAEVPVTARNKVGRGNKAAALALLARADLMYAGKAVRPNTLEDRSEYSVRFNFEDNALRKEIMEEVLSACAAVINHEDKLAEDYAQPFRQICSDETAYDQMEHLWAIPFADGARGQIMGFNSPKIGSSDIVKLSGKIPGIGDGAKSNGHISITPYLLYQFEKGDKRRDVTCVAGTWAYDDKSVNGITEGTRAYQKSVNLKNYYLAKYRYEWMRRNSTGDDGIDFPVIRYADVLLMFAEAAIGSNTGITPDNKTNLNPLEQLNKVRRRAGLADADALSFDLIMTERAKEFTGEYIRKWDLMRWGILKDEVEKAERFTRSIMENTESMTVPLNGKEVTISATIWYKYRQDPALNGAWVMDSIYGLGNGEITKPAYFDKNNGWIEKTNIFGSEEKGWDFAKSSYPFYREAEQLNARQYWPVFTHYITASNGNLWNNYGY
;
A
#
# COMPACT_ATOMS: atom_id res chain seq x y z
N MET A 1 36.46 3.56 10.84
CA MET A 1 36.87 2.33 10.15
C MET A 1 36.98 2.66 8.67
N ASP A 2 37.98 2.17 8.00
CA ASP A 2 38.10 2.34 6.55
C ASP A 2 37.23 1.33 5.80
N SER A 3 36.96 1.55 4.54
CA SER A 3 36.09 0.70 3.71
C SER A 3 36.61 -0.74 3.61
N LYS A 4 37.95 -0.94 3.57
CA LYS A 4 38.54 -2.27 3.51
C LYS A 4 38.22 -3.09 4.77
N THR A 5 38.36 -2.49 5.94
CA THR A 5 38.04 -3.15 7.22
C THR A 5 36.56 -3.52 7.29
N VAL A 6 35.66 -2.64 6.85
CA VAL A 6 34.21 -2.90 6.92
C VAL A 6 33.82 -4.00 5.95
N PHE A 7 34.22 -3.92 4.69
CA PHE A 7 33.70 -4.78 3.63
C PHE A 7 34.54 -6.05 3.38
N SER A 8 35.57 -6.31 4.17
CA SER A 8 36.22 -7.61 4.27
C SER A 8 35.69 -8.48 5.43
N SER A 9 34.80 -7.94 6.29
CA SER A 9 34.15 -8.69 7.39
C SER A 9 32.65 -8.82 7.13
N PRO A 10 32.10 -10.04 7.09
CA PRO A 10 30.65 -10.25 6.99
C PRO A 10 29.86 -9.55 8.10
N GLU A 11 30.33 -9.56 9.36
CA GLU A 11 29.66 -8.95 10.50
C GLU A 11 29.57 -7.43 10.39
N LEU A 12 30.65 -6.78 9.91
CA LEU A 12 30.64 -5.32 9.71
C LEU A 12 29.84 -4.93 8.47
N THR A 13 29.85 -5.77 7.43
CA THR A 13 28.99 -5.58 6.25
C THR A 13 27.51 -5.70 6.62
N GLU A 14 27.15 -6.63 7.50
CA GLU A 14 25.77 -6.72 8.02
C GLU A 14 25.34 -5.45 8.75
N GLN A 15 26.23 -4.87 9.56
CA GLN A 15 25.92 -3.59 10.23
C GLN A 15 25.71 -2.45 9.24
N ALA A 16 26.44 -2.43 8.13
CA ALA A 16 26.25 -1.46 7.06
C ALA A 16 24.87 -1.65 6.37
N ILE A 17 24.47 -2.89 6.09
CA ILE A 17 23.13 -3.24 5.57
C ILE A 17 22.05 -2.80 6.55
N ASN A 18 22.18 -3.10 7.84
CA ASN A 18 21.22 -2.68 8.87
C ASN A 18 21.10 -1.14 8.91
N GLY A 19 22.21 -0.44 8.66
CA GLY A 19 22.19 1.01 8.48
C GLY A 19 21.32 1.47 7.29
N ALA A 20 21.31 0.74 6.16
CA ALA A 20 20.45 1.07 5.03
C ALA A 20 18.97 0.82 5.37
N TYR A 21 18.62 -0.31 5.99
CA TYR A 21 17.26 -0.56 6.48
C TYR A 21 16.76 0.52 7.44
N GLN A 22 17.62 1.01 8.34
CA GLN A 22 17.25 2.03 9.31
C GLN A 22 16.77 3.33 8.67
N GLU A 23 17.27 3.69 7.49
CA GLU A 23 16.82 4.91 6.79
C GLU A 23 15.37 4.78 6.28
N LEU A 24 14.92 3.58 5.91
CA LEU A 24 13.53 3.34 5.57
C LEU A 24 12.61 3.55 6.77
N ALA A 25 13.07 3.24 7.98
CA ALA A 25 12.34 3.34 9.24
C ALA A 25 12.49 4.71 9.91
N LYS A 26 12.57 5.80 9.16
CA LYS A 26 12.63 7.19 9.67
C LYS A 26 11.28 7.88 9.63
N ASP A 27 11.11 8.91 10.46
CA ASP A 27 9.97 9.83 10.35
C ASP A 27 9.98 10.50 8.96
N LYS A 28 8.81 10.67 8.34
CA LYS A 28 8.64 11.03 6.93
C LYS A 28 9.16 9.99 5.91
N GLY A 29 9.67 8.85 6.37
CA GLY A 29 9.85 7.62 5.61
C GLY A 29 8.65 6.69 5.75
N TYR A 30 8.88 5.39 5.90
CA TYR A 30 7.82 4.39 6.00
C TYR A 30 7.08 4.39 7.34
N ILE A 31 7.58 5.08 8.37
CA ILE A 31 6.80 5.28 9.60
C ILE A 31 5.44 5.92 9.28
N ASN A 32 5.40 6.94 8.41
CA ASN A 32 4.14 7.65 8.14
C ASN A 32 4.00 8.26 6.73
N ARG A 33 5.03 8.85 6.11
CA ARG A 33 4.85 9.61 4.85
C ARG A 33 4.84 8.74 3.60
N LEU A 34 5.76 7.80 3.50
CA LEU A 34 5.83 6.87 2.38
C LEU A 34 4.89 5.67 2.55
N GLY A 35 4.62 5.28 3.79
CA GLY A 35 3.86 4.06 4.08
C GLY A 35 2.37 4.27 4.26
N CYS A 36 1.94 5.13 5.16
CA CYS A 36 0.57 5.06 5.65
C CYS A 36 -0.17 6.40 5.75
N GLY A 37 0.46 7.51 5.44
CA GLY A 37 -0.13 8.81 5.74
C GLY A 37 -0.55 9.64 4.53
N TYR A 38 0.18 9.57 3.44
CA TYR A 38 0.05 10.57 2.38
C TYR A 38 0.13 10.00 0.97
N ILE A 39 1.00 9.02 0.77
CA ILE A 39 1.27 8.48 -0.55
C ILE A 39 0.24 7.42 -0.92
N GLY A 40 -0.12 7.36 -2.18
CA GLY A 40 -1.02 6.34 -2.70
C GLY A 40 -2.49 6.50 -2.30
N LEU A 41 -2.88 7.60 -1.65
CA LEU A 41 -4.25 7.88 -1.22
C LEU A 41 -5.06 8.67 -2.26
N ASN A 42 -6.36 8.75 -2.02
CA ASN A 42 -7.35 9.38 -2.90
C ASN A 42 -7.36 8.73 -4.29
N THR A 43 -7.62 7.45 -4.28
CA THR A 43 -7.84 6.62 -5.48
C THR A 43 -9.33 6.31 -5.65
N ASP A 44 -9.66 5.39 -6.54
CA ASP A 44 -11.01 4.84 -6.65
C ASP A 44 -11.41 3.97 -5.45
N CYS A 45 -10.44 3.53 -4.63
CA CYS A 45 -10.64 2.57 -3.55
C CYS A 45 -10.68 3.19 -2.15
N GLU A 46 -9.84 4.17 -1.88
CA GLU A 46 -9.75 4.81 -0.58
C GLU A 46 -9.57 6.31 -0.68
N TRP A 47 -9.98 7.01 0.35
CA TRP A 47 -9.84 8.45 0.50
C TRP A 47 -9.36 8.85 1.89
N SER A 48 -8.75 10.02 1.96
CA SER A 48 -8.19 10.57 3.18
C SER A 48 -9.12 11.60 3.84
N ALA A 49 -9.29 11.52 5.16
CA ALA A 49 -9.97 12.54 5.94
C ALA A 49 -9.29 13.93 5.86
N TRP A 50 -8.02 14.00 5.48
CA TRP A 50 -7.34 15.28 5.24
C TRP A 50 -7.79 16.01 4.00
N SER A 51 -8.49 15.36 3.08
CA SER A 51 -9.01 15.99 1.86
C SER A 51 -9.89 17.21 2.14
N THR A 52 -10.46 17.31 3.34
CA THR A 52 -11.36 18.42 3.73
C THR A 52 -10.66 19.71 4.12
N GLY A 53 -9.37 19.66 4.41
CA GLY A 53 -8.59 20.80 4.86
C GLY A 53 -8.10 21.69 3.71
N THR A 54 -7.35 22.73 4.09
CA THR A 54 -6.66 23.63 3.15
C THR A 54 -5.16 23.69 3.44
N ASP A 55 -4.69 22.91 4.40
CA ASP A 55 -3.29 22.84 4.80
C ASP A 55 -2.46 21.98 3.84
N ASP A 56 -1.15 21.93 4.08
CA ASP A 56 -0.22 21.16 3.27
C ASP A 56 -0.51 19.66 3.22
N ARG A 57 -1.16 19.09 4.26
CA ARG A 57 -1.59 17.67 4.25
C ARG A 57 -2.73 17.46 3.25
N SER A 58 -3.68 18.38 3.24
CA SER A 58 -4.80 18.35 2.29
C SER A 58 -4.30 18.46 0.84
N THR A 59 -3.41 19.41 0.56
CA THR A 59 -2.88 19.57 -0.80
C THR A 59 -2.09 18.35 -1.26
N THR A 60 -1.43 17.63 -0.32
CA THR A 60 -0.70 16.39 -0.63
C THR A 60 -1.64 15.28 -1.11
N VAL A 61 -2.75 15.03 -0.42
CA VAL A 61 -3.66 13.94 -0.76
C VAL A 61 -4.64 14.27 -1.88
N THR A 62 -4.85 15.55 -2.20
CA THR A 62 -5.82 16.01 -3.22
C THR A 62 -5.19 16.44 -4.54
N TYR A 63 -4.01 15.95 -4.85
CA TYR A 63 -3.28 16.24 -6.11
C TYR A 63 -3.09 17.75 -6.39
N SER A 64 -2.83 18.53 -5.33
CA SER A 64 -2.65 19.97 -5.43
C SER A 64 -1.39 20.47 -4.70
N LEU A 65 -0.38 19.63 -4.64
CA LEU A 65 0.91 19.90 -4.03
C LEU A 65 1.60 21.15 -4.57
N THR A 66 2.39 21.77 -3.73
CA THR A 66 3.30 22.86 -4.10
C THR A 66 4.75 22.46 -3.81
N THR A 67 5.70 23.17 -4.44
CA THR A 67 7.15 22.94 -4.30
C THR A 67 7.70 23.28 -2.92
N ASN A 68 6.90 23.86 -2.03
CA ASN A 68 7.28 24.24 -0.66
C ASN A 68 6.41 23.54 0.41
N ASN A 69 5.76 22.44 0.06
CA ASN A 69 4.88 21.70 0.97
C ASN A 69 5.63 21.18 2.21
N THR A 70 5.26 21.63 3.40
CA THR A 70 5.94 21.30 4.67
C THR A 70 5.50 19.98 5.29
N ALA A 71 4.38 19.40 4.82
CA ALA A 71 3.91 18.11 5.32
C ALA A 71 4.85 16.97 4.92
N ILE A 72 5.46 17.05 3.74
CA ILE A 72 6.28 15.99 3.14
C ILE A 72 7.73 16.38 2.93
N SER A 73 8.09 17.67 2.99
CA SER A 73 9.45 18.14 2.84
C SER A 73 10.00 18.77 4.12
N ASN A 74 11.32 18.78 4.24
CA ASN A 74 12.04 19.43 5.34
C ASN A 74 13.35 20.00 4.84
N LYS A 75 13.53 21.31 4.97
CA LYS A 75 14.76 22.03 4.57
C LYS A 75 16.05 21.51 5.20
N ASN A 76 15.95 20.79 6.31
CA ASN A 76 17.10 20.19 7.00
C ASN A 76 17.47 18.78 6.46
N GLY A 77 16.91 18.36 5.33
CA GLY A 77 17.18 17.05 4.73
C GLY A 77 16.60 15.86 5.52
N SER A 78 15.60 16.08 6.36
CA SER A 78 14.92 15.01 7.12
C SER A 78 13.55 14.74 6.52
N ASP A 79 13.53 14.25 5.27
CA ASP A 79 12.31 13.94 4.52
C ASP A 79 12.49 12.72 3.61
N SER A 80 11.41 12.34 2.94
CA SER A 80 11.35 11.13 2.11
C SER A 80 12.40 11.12 0.98
N TRP A 81 12.66 12.28 0.36
CA TRP A 81 13.67 12.40 -0.69
C TRP A 81 15.08 12.10 -0.15
N SER A 82 15.46 12.75 0.95
CA SER A 82 16.78 12.57 1.56
C SER A 82 17.00 11.17 2.09
N TYR A 83 15.97 10.54 2.69
CA TYR A 83 16.10 9.19 3.22
C TYR A 83 16.29 8.15 2.12
N LEU A 84 15.50 8.21 1.03
CA LEU A 84 15.70 7.30 -0.10
C LEU A 84 17.06 7.48 -0.77
N ASN A 85 17.51 8.73 -0.95
CA ASN A 85 18.87 8.99 -1.44
C ASN A 85 19.96 8.46 -0.50
N THR A 86 19.75 8.51 0.81
CA THR A 86 20.68 7.93 1.79
C THR A 86 20.72 6.41 1.72
N VAL A 87 19.57 5.75 1.50
CA VAL A 87 19.54 4.29 1.25
C VAL A 87 20.37 3.96 0.01
N ILE A 88 20.15 4.68 -1.10
CA ILE A 88 20.88 4.49 -2.35
C ILE A 88 22.40 4.64 -2.12
N GLU A 89 22.83 5.71 -1.47
CA GLU A 89 24.27 5.96 -1.21
C GLU A 89 24.88 4.88 -0.32
N ARG A 90 24.20 4.46 0.74
CA ARG A 90 24.68 3.36 1.60
C ARG A 90 24.80 2.05 0.83
N CYS A 91 23.81 1.74 -0.01
CA CYS A 91 23.86 0.55 -0.86
C CYS A 91 24.97 0.64 -1.90
N ASN A 92 25.21 1.81 -2.53
CA ASN A 92 26.33 2.02 -3.42
C ASN A 92 27.66 1.75 -2.71
N ALA A 93 27.86 2.33 -1.52
CA ALA A 93 29.08 2.10 -0.73
C ALA A 93 29.28 0.62 -0.34
N ILE A 94 28.22 -0.11 -0.04
CA ILE A 94 28.28 -1.56 0.25
C ILE A 94 28.65 -2.34 -1.02
N ILE A 95 28.00 -2.05 -2.13
CA ILE A 95 28.25 -2.76 -3.40
C ILE A 95 29.69 -2.53 -3.86
N ASP A 96 30.16 -1.28 -3.88
CA ASP A 96 31.54 -0.93 -4.28
C ASP A 96 32.55 -1.57 -3.32
N GLY A 97 32.30 -1.44 -2.01
CA GLY A 97 33.18 -1.98 -0.99
C GLY A 97 33.28 -3.51 -1.00
N VAL A 98 32.16 -4.21 -1.11
CA VAL A 98 32.17 -5.69 -1.17
C VAL A 98 32.81 -6.19 -2.46
N ARG A 99 32.53 -5.53 -3.61
CA ARG A 99 33.16 -5.89 -4.88
C ARG A 99 34.68 -5.70 -4.86
N GLN A 100 35.15 -4.71 -4.12
CA GLN A 100 36.57 -4.39 -4.04
C GLN A 100 37.32 -5.21 -2.97
N TYR A 101 36.71 -5.49 -1.82
CA TYR A 101 37.37 -6.02 -0.64
C TYR A 101 36.75 -7.29 -0.09
N GLY A 102 35.52 -7.63 -0.47
CA GLY A 102 34.76 -8.76 0.07
C GLY A 102 35.10 -10.08 -0.59
N ASP A 103 35.04 -11.15 0.18
CA ASP A 103 35.10 -12.52 -0.36
C ASP A 103 33.69 -12.99 -0.70
N THR A 104 33.31 -12.90 -1.99
CA THR A 104 31.98 -13.34 -2.44
C THR A 104 31.85 -14.86 -2.58
N THR A 105 32.87 -15.64 -2.25
CA THR A 105 32.74 -17.11 -2.07
C THR A 105 32.13 -17.43 -0.69
N ASP A 106 32.25 -16.53 0.28
CA ASP A 106 31.53 -16.59 1.55
C ASP A 106 30.03 -16.37 1.34
N ALA A 107 29.21 -17.25 1.93
CA ALA A 107 27.75 -17.23 1.73
C ALA A 107 27.10 -15.98 2.35
N ALA A 108 27.56 -15.52 3.50
CA ALA A 108 27.02 -14.35 4.17
C ALA A 108 27.39 -13.07 3.41
N MET A 109 28.63 -12.95 2.94
CA MET A 109 29.06 -11.81 2.14
C MET A 109 28.28 -11.73 0.82
N ARG A 110 28.07 -12.87 0.15
CA ARG A 110 27.26 -12.96 -1.07
C ARG A 110 25.81 -12.53 -0.81
N TYR A 111 25.25 -12.98 0.30
CA TYR A 111 23.90 -12.61 0.71
C TYR A 111 23.77 -11.10 0.95
N TYR A 112 24.69 -10.47 1.70
CA TYR A 112 24.63 -9.04 1.98
C TYR A 112 24.84 -8.17 0.73
N LEU A 113 25.66 -8.63 -0.22
CA LEU A 113 25.77 -7.98 -1.52
C LEU A 113 24.43 -8.03 -2.27
N GLY A 114 23.73 -9.17 -2.24
CA GLY A 114 22.39 -9.31 -2.81
C GLY A 114 21.37 -8.40 -2.13
N GLU A 115 21.38 -8.27 -0.80
CA GLU A 115 20.51 -7.34 -0.08
C GLU A 115 20.81 -5.88 -0.46
N ALA A 116 22.07 -5.49 -0.69
CA ALA A 116 22.40 -4.14 -1.10
C ALA A 116 21.82 -3.81 -2.49
N TYR A 117 21.91 -4.73 -3.44
CA TYR A 117 21.24 -4.58 -4.74
C TYR A 117 19.73 -4.47 -4.62
N PHE A 118 19.11 -5.32 -3.80
CA PHE A 118 17.68 -5.32 -3.53
C PHE A 118 17.20 -4.00 -2.93
N LEU A 119 17.87 -3.49 -1.89
CA LEU A 119 17.50 -2.24 -1.21
C LEU A 119 17.73 -1.02 -2.09
N ARG A 120 18.82 -1.00 -2.88
CA ARG A 120 19.07 0.08 -3.86
C ARG A 120 17.94 0.14 -4.88
N SER A 121 17.58 -1.01 -5.43
CA SER A 121 16.49 -1.13 -6.40
C SER A 121 15.16 -0.70 -5.81
N PHE A 122 14.85 -1.12 -4.60
CA PHE A 122 13.63 -0.68 -3.90
C PHE A 122 13.60 0.84 -3.74
N ALA A 123 14.69 1.45 -3.27
CA ALA A 123 14.75 2.89 -3.07
C ALA A 123 14.59 3.67 -4.38
N TYR A 124 15.23 3.23 -5.47
CA TYR A 124 15.06 3.85 -6.78
C TYR A 124 13.65 3.66 -7.35
N LEU A 125 13.06 2.48 -7.19
CA LEU A 125 11.68 2.24 -7.62
C LEU A 125 10.71 3.20 -6.90
N GLU A 126 10.89 3.40 -5.60
CA GLU A 126 10.11 4.37 -4.83
C GLU A 126 10.35 5.81 -5.29
N MET A 127 11.60 6.18 -5.57
CA MET A 127 11.94 7.51 -6.12
C MET A 127 11.22 7.75 -7.46
N VAL A 128 11.30 6.80 -8.38
CA VAL A 128 10.64 6.91 -9.70
C VAL A 128 9.11 6.94 -9.58
N LYS A 129 8.54 6.12 -8.70
CA LYS A 129 7.11 6.14 -8.42
C LYS A 129 6.63 7.52 -7.97
N ILE A 130 7.40 8.17 -7.10
CA ILE A 130 6.96 9.38 -6.38
C ILE A 130 7.27 10.64 -7.17
N TRP A 131 8.44 10.73 -7.82
CA TRP A 131 8.92 11.95 -8.50
C TRP A 131 9.11 11.81 -10.00
N GLY A 132 8.99 10.61 -10.55
CA GLY A 132 9.22 10.35 -11.97
C GLY A 132 10.71 10.30 -12.31
N ASP A 133 11.17 11.23 -13.16
CA ASP A 133 12.58 11.32 -13.53
C ASP A 133 13.39 11.96 -12.39
N VAL A 134 14.43 11.28 -11.92
CA VAL A 134 15.26 11.68 -10.76
C VAL A 134 16.74 11.49 -11.06
N PRO A 135 17.66 12.10 -10.29
CA PRO A 135 19.09 11.82 -10.45
C PRO A 135 19.39 10.34 -10.25
N ALA A 136 20.19 9.76 -11.14
CA ALA A 136 20.65 8.37 -11.03
C ALA A 136 22.13 8.32 -10.69
N ARG A 137 22.46 7.60 -9.60
CA ARG A 137 23.81 7.33 -9.12
C ARG A 137 23.90 5.86 -8.74
N PHE A 138 24.82 5.13 -9.38
CA PHE A 138 24.99 3.70 -9.17
C PHE A 138 26.36 3.33 -8.58
N GLU A 139 27.16 4.34 -8.25
CA GLU A 139 28.43 4.25 -7.53
C GLU A 139 28.40 5.17 -6.31
N ALA A 140 29.19 4.85 -5.30
CA ALA A 140 29.30 5.67 -4.09
C ALA A 140 29.93 7.04 -4.40
N ILE A 141 29.53 8.08 -3.66
CA ILE A 141 30.13 9.42 -3.78
C ILE A 141 31.64 9.38 -3.52
N SER A 142 32.13 8.48 -2.68
CA SER A 142 33.57 8.28 -2.48
C SER A 142 34.27 7.76 -3.73
N THR A 143 33.58 7.06 -4.61
CA THR A 143 34.12 6.58 -5.90
C THR A 143 33.96 7.64 -7.00
N ASP A 144 32.82 8.33 -7.02
CA ASP A 144 32.53 9.43 -7.95
C ASP A 144 32.00 10.67 -7.20
N PRO A 145 32.89 11.55 -6.64
CA PRO A 145 32.47 12.73 -5.88
C PRO A 145 31.62 13.73 -6.67
N GLU A 146 31.79 13.82 -7.99
CA GLU A 146 31.03 14.74 -8.84
C GLU A 146 29.55 14.31 -8.98
N SER A 147 29.26 13.05 -8.73
CA SER A 147 27.89 12.51 -8.79
C SER A 147 26.94 13.13 -7.76
N VAL A 148 27.44 13.84 -6.76
CA VAL A 148 26.62 14.62 -5.82
C VAL A 148 25.76 15.66 -6.53
N TYR A 149 26.23 16.14 -7.70
CA TYR A 149 25.52 17.06 -8.58
C TYR A 149 24.90 16.36 -9.80
N ALA A 150 24.61 15.06 -9.70
CA ALA A 150 24.00 14.30 -10.80
C ALA A 150 22.74 15.00 -11.32
N LYS A 151 22.64 15.11 -12.64
CA LYS A 151 21.50 15.70 -13.31
C LYS A 151 20.29 14.77 -13.21
N LYS A 152 19.13 15.37 -13.37
CA LYS A 152 17.89 14.63 -13.60
C LYS A 152 18.09 13.65 -14.78
N THR A 153 17.75 12.39 -14.56
CA THR A 153 17.95 11.27 -15.50
C THR A 153 16.59 10.74 -15.92
N ASP A 154 16.47 10.35 -17.19
CA ASP A 154 15.26 9.65 -17.65
C ASP A 154 15.07 8.36 -16.86
N ARG A 155 13.86 8.16 -16.34
CA ARG A 155 13.51 6.98 -15.53
C ARG A 155 13.72 5.65 -16.24
N ASN A 156 13.75 5.62 -17.57
CA ASN A 156 14.03 4.39 -18.31
C ASN A 156 15.44 3.88 -18.02
N VAL A 157 16.43 4.78 -17.93
CA VAL A 157 17.80 4.41 -17.51
C VAL A 157 17.80 3.79 -16.10
N ILE A 158 16.96 4.33 -15.22
CA ILE A 158 16.83 3.79 -13.87
C ILE A 158 16.18 2.41 -13.90
N TYR A 159 15.09 2.22 -14.64
CA TYR A 159 14.45 0.92 -14.78
C TYR A 159 15.39 -0.14 -15.36
N ASP A 160 16.18 0.18 -16.36
CA ASP A 160 17.18 -0.74 -16.91
C ASP A 160 18.19 -1.21 -15.84
N HIS A 161 18.65 -0.28 -15.00
CA HIS A 161 19.53 -0.63 -13.88
C HIS A 161 18.82 -1.45 -12.79
N LEU A 162 17.57 -1.12 -12.47
CA LEU A 162 16.79 -1.87 -11.48
C LEU A 162 16.61 -3.33 -11.88
N ARG A 163 16.36 -3.59 -13.16
CA ARG A 163 16.21 -4.95 -13.68
C ARG A 163 17.51 -5.74 -13.47
N ILE A 164 18.65 -5.17 -13.84
CA ILE A 164 19.97 -5.81 -13.66
C ILE A 164 20.24 -6.05 -12.17
N ASP A 165 20.04 -5.06 -11.32
CA ASP A 165 20.27 -5.17 -9.88
C ASP A 165 19.39 -6.22 -9.23
N LEU A 166 18.09 -6.30 -9.60
CA LEU A 166 17.15 -7.27 -9.03
C LEU A 166 17.39 -8.69 -9.53
N GLN A 167 17.78 -8.87 -10.77
CA GLN A 167 18.24 -10.16 -11.30
C GLN A 167 19.48 -10.63 -10.54
N GLU A 168 20.45 -9.74 -10.30
CA GLU A 168 21.66 -10.04 -9.55
C GLU A 168 21.34 -10.30 -8.06
N ALA A 169 20.45 -9.52 -7.45
CA ALA A 169 19.96 -9.78 -6.10
C ALA A 169 19.32 -11.17 -5.98
N ALA A 170 18.46 -11.54 -6.92
CA ALA A 170 17.83 -12.87 -6.94
C ALA A 170 18.83 -14.01 -7.19
N ARG A 171 19.92 -13.75 -7.92
CA ARG A 171 21.00 -14.71 -8.12
C ARG A 171 21.85 -14.91 -6.87
N LEU A 172 22.14 -13.84 -6.15
CA LEU A 172 23.03 -13.84 -4.99
C LEU A 172 22.33 -14.29 -3.71
N MET A 173 21.07 -13.89 -3.52
CA MET A 173 20.31 -14.26 -2.34
C MET A 173 19.66 -15.65 -2.50
N PRO A 174 19.78 -16.53 -1.50
CA PRO A 174 18.99 -17.76 -1.43
C PRO A 174 17.54 -17.49 -1.00
N TRP A 175 16.70 -18.53 -0.99
CA TRP A 175 15.37 -18.47 -0.41
C TRP A 175 15.48 -18.26 1.11
N SER A 176 14.48 -17.63 1.72
CA SER A 176 14.57 -17.13 3.11
C SER A 176 14.95 -18.20 4.15
N ASN A 177 14.57 -19.46 3.92
CA ASN A 177 14.80 -20.56 4.85
C ASN A 177 16.03 -21.43 4.53
N ASP A 178 16.73 -21.13 3.44
CA ASP A 178 17.92 -21.89 3.05
C ASP A 178 19.04 -21.79 4.11
N ALA A 179 19.82 -22.85 4.23
CA ALA A 179 20.93 -22.91 5.19
C ALA A 179 22.02 -21.86 4.94
N GLU A 180 22.13 -21.39 3.71
CA GLU A 180 23.11 -20.38 3.27
C GLU A 180 22.75 -18.96 3.72
N VAL A 181 21.48 -18.70 4.10
CA VAL A 181 21.08 -17.42 4.67
C VAL A 181 21.72 -17.25 6.05
N PRO A 182 22.35 -16.10 6.36
CA PRO A 182 22.88 -15.83 7.70
C PRO A 182 21.81 -16.03 8.78
N VAL A 183 22.19 -16.60 9.92
CA VAL A 183 21.26 -16.94 11.01
C VAL A 183 20.45 -15.71 11.48
N THR A 184 21.07 -14.54 11.47
CA THR A 184 20.44 -13.26 11.83
C THR A 184 19.34 -12.82 10.85
N ALA A 185 19.41 -13.30 9.60
CA ALA A 185 18.45 -12.96 8.53
C ALA A 185 17.50 -14.12 8.18
N ARG A 186 17.88 -15.35 8.50
CA ARG A 186 17.13 -16.55 8.13
C ARG A 186 15.73 -16.55 8.73
N ASN A 187 14.74 -16.89 7.91
CA ASN A 187 13.33 -16.94 8.30
C ASN A 187 12.81 -15.61 8.88
N LYS A 188 13.28 -14.48 8.35
CA LYS A 188 12.85 -13.15 8.77
C LYS A 188 12.16 -12.41 7.61
N VAL A 189 10.90 -12.04 7.79
CA VAL A 189 10.13 -11.28 6.79
C VAL A 189 10.72 -9.88 6.56
N GLY A 190 11.41 -9.31 7.54
CA GLY A 190 12.06 -7.99 7.45
C GLY A 190 13.40 -7.98 6.70
N ARG A 191 13.87 -9.13 6.18
CA ARG A 191 15.14 -9.24 5.45
C ARG A 191 14.90 -9.58 3.98
N GLY A 192 15.73 -9.02 3.10
CA GLY A 192 15.73 -9.35 1.68
C GLY A 192 15.96 -10.85 1.44
N ASN A 193 15.33 -11.39 0.42
CA ASN A 193 15.46 -12.79 0.03
C ASN A 193 15.14 -12.95 -1.47
N LYS A 194 15.39 -14.12 -2.04
CA LYS A 194 15.16 -14.38 -3.46
C LYS A 194 13.71 -14.13 -3.89
N ALA A 195 12.73 -14.56 -3.08
CA ALA A 195 11.32 -14.34 -3.42
C ALA A 195 10.96 -12.85 -3.47
N ALA A 196 11.45 -12.07 -2.50
CA ALA A 196 11.25 -10.62 -2.46
C ALA A 196 11.91 -9.91 -3.66
N ALA A 197 13.13 -10.32 -4.04
CA ALA A 197 13.83 -9.74 -5.19
C ALA A 197 13.10 -10.03 -6.51
N LEU A 198 12.66 -11.26 -6.73
CA LEU A 198 11.89 -11.65 -7.93
C LEU A 198 10.52 -10.97 -7.98
N ALA A 199 9.82 -10.85 -6.86
CA ALA A 199 8.53 -10.17 -6.81
C ALA A 199 8.68 -8.64 -7.02
N LEU A 200 9.76 -8.04 -6.52
CA LEU A 200 10.06 -6.63 -6.76
C LEU A 200 10.47 -6.39 -8.22
N LEU A 201 11.21 -7.32 -8.84
CA LEU A 201 11.52 -7.29 -10.28
C LEU A 201 10.23 -7.29 -11.11
N ALA A 202 9.33 -8.23 -10.85
CA ALA A 202 8.05 -8.30 -11.53
C ALA A 202 7.23 -7.00 -11.40
N ARG A 203 7.22 -6.39 -10.22
CA ARG A 203 6.54 -5.11 -9.97
C ARG A 203 7.20 -3.95 -10.74
N ALA A 204 8.53 -3.87 -10.74
CA ALA A 204 9.29 -2.86 -11.47
C ALA A 204 9.09 -3.00 -12.99
N ASP A 205 9.09 -4.21 -13.50
CA ASP A 205 8.86 -4.54 -14.91
C ASP A 205 7.45 -4.15 -15.39
N LEU A 206 6.42 -4.44 -14.58
CA LEU A 206 5.05 -4.01 -14.89
C LEU A 206 4.93 -2.47 -14.91
N MET A 207 5.67 -1.77 -14.07
CA MET A 207 5.73 -0.31 -14.10
C MET A 207 6.50 0.20 -15.32
N TYR A 208 7.61 -0.42 -15.66
CA TYR A 208 8.45 -0.05 -16.81
C TYR A 208 7.74 -0.28 -18.13
N ALA A 209 7.11 -1.44 -18.34
CA ALA A 209 6.35 -1.75 -19.54
C ALA A 209 5.03 -0.95 -19.65
N GLY A 210 4.57 -0.39 -18.56
CA GLY A 210 3.32 0.36 -18.46
C GLY A 210 3.43 1.82 -18.93
N LYS A 211 2.36 2.56 -18.65
CA LYS A 211 2.25 4.00 -18.95
C LYS A 211 2.72 4.85 -17.76
N ALA A 212 3.04 6.10 -18.06
CA ALA A 212 3.36 7.11 -17.09
C ALA A 212 3.04 8.50 -17.64
N VAL A 213 2.89 9.49 -16.80
CA VAL A 213 2.97 10.88 -17.23
C VAL A 213 4.43 11.20 -17.55
N ARG A 214 4.69 11.59 -18.77
CA ARG A 214 6.01 11.87 -19.29
C ARG A 214 6.07 13.28 -19.89
N PRO A 215 7.13 14.08 -19.63
CA PRO A 215 7.38 15.30 -20.41
C PRO A 215 7.73 14.95 -21.84
N ASN A 216 7.55 15.86 -22.78
CA ASN A 216 7.93 15.62 -24.18
C ASN A 216 9.41 15.34 -24.33
N THR A 217 10.24 16.12 -23.69
CA THR A 217 11.67 15.85 -23.46
C THR A 217 12.00 16.01 -21.97
N LEU A 218 13.16 15.53 -21.55
CA LEU A 218 13.57 15.66 -20.13
C LEU A 218 13.64 17.12 -19.68
N GLU A 219 14.04 18.02 -20.56
CA GLU A 219 14.20 19.46 -20.32
C GLU A 219 12.89 20.24 -20.51
N ASP A 220 11.89 19.67 -21.19
CA ASP A 220 10.58 20.32 -21.36
C ASP A 220 9.84 20.37 -20.03
N ARG A 221 9.48 21.59 -19.62
CA ARG A 221 8.80 21.86 -18.35
C ARG A 221 7.33 22.16 -18.50
N SER A 222 6.83 22.27 -19.72
CA SER A 222 5.50 22.77 -20.02
C SER A 222 4.54 21.70 -20.53
N GLU A 223 5.02 20.77 -21.36
CA GLU A 223 4.19 19.79 -22.02
C GLU A 223 4.44 18.37 -21.51
N TYR A 224 3.37 17.65 -21.25
CA TYR A 224 3.40 16.27 -20.78
C TYR A 224 2.17 15.50 -21.28
N SER A 225 2.29 14.20 -21.36
CA SER A 225 1.19 13.31 -21.71
C SER A 225 1.29 11.97 -20.97
N VAL A 226 0.15 11.31 -20.83
CA VAL A 226 0.10 9.92 -20.35
C VAL A 226 0.41 9.01 -21.55
N ARG A 227 1.55 8.33 -21.51
CA ARG A 227 1.99 7.42 -22.58
C ARG A 227 2.87 6.31 -22.03
N PHE A 228 3.16 5.32 -22.84
CA PHE A 228 4.13 4.29 -22.47
C PHE A 228 5.51 4.87 -22.19
N ASN A 229 6.26 4.23 -21.29
CA ASN A 229 7.60 4.67 -20.95
C ASN A 229 8.54 4.62 -22.16
N PHE A 230 8.29 3.71 -23.12
CA PHE A 230 9.00 3.56 -24.39
C PHE A 230 8.07 2.98 -25.46
N GLU A 231 8.44 3.13 -26.72
CA GLU A 231 7.62 2.70 -27.87
C GLU A 231 7.96 1.29 -28.40
N ASP A 232 9.06 0.67 -27.96
CA ASP A 232 9.50 -0.65 -28.41
C ASP A 232 8.58 -1.77 -27.88
N ASN A 233 7.75 -2.30 -28.78
CA ASN A 233 6.82 -3.37 -28.46
C ASN A 233 7.52 -4.73 -28.26
N ALA A 234 8.68 -4.95 -28.89
CA ALA A 234 9.44 -6.19 -28.70
C ALA A 234 10.07 -6.21 -27.29
N LEU A 235 10.68 -5.11 -26.88
CA LEU A 235 11.18 -4.94 -25.50
C LEU A 235 10.04 -5.07 -24.49
N ARG A 236 8.88 -4.48 -24.75
CA ARG A 236 7.71 -4.58 -23.84
C ARG A 236 7.25 -6.02 -23.70
N LYS A 237 7.22 -6.79 -24.78
CA LYS A 237 6.91 -8.22 -24.74
C LYS A 237 7.93 -8.99 -23.92
N GLU A 238 9.23 -8.75 -24.13
CA GLU A 238 10.33 -9.36 -23.38
C GLU A 238 10.19 -9.09 -21.86
N ILE A 239 9.93 -7.85 -21.49
CA ILE A 239 9.73 -7.46 -20.08
C ILE A 239 8.53 -8.19 -19.48
N MET A 240 7.41 -8.32 -20.21
CA MET A 240 6.26 -9.10 -19.71
C MET A 240 6.58 -10.59 -19.57
N GLU A 241 7.41 -11.16 -20.46
CA GLU A 241 7.89 -12.54 -20.32
C GLU A 241 8.83 -12.70 -19.11
N GLU A 242 9.59 -11.67 -18.74
CA GLU A 242 10.39 -11.64 -17.51
C GLU A 242 9.49 -11.62 -16.26
N VAL A 243 8.42 -10.82 -16.25
CA VAL A 243 7.41 -10.85 -15.17
C VAL A 243 6.87 -12.26 -14.96
N LEU A 244 6.47 -12.94 -16.08
CA LEU A 244 5.99 -14.32 -16.00
C LEU A 244 7.03 -15.26 -15.40
N SER A 245 8.28 -15.16 -15.84
CA SER A 245 9.37 -16.00 -15.36
C SER A 245 9.69 -15.76 -13.89
N ALA A 246 9.78 -14.50 -13.48
CA ALA A 246 10.06 -14.12 -12.09
C ALA A 246 8.95 -14.57 -11.13
N CYS A 247 7.68 -14.29 -11.49
CA CYS A 247 6.53 -14.74 -10.70
C CYS A 247 6.45 -16.27 -10.64
N ALA A 248 6.67 -16.96 -11.76
CA ALA A 248 6.63 -18.42 -11.81
C ALA A 248 7.70 -19.06 -10.91
N ALA A 249 8.90 -18.48 -10.85
CA ALA A 249 9.95 -18.96 -9.96
C ALA A 249 9.51 -18.89 -8.48
N VAL A 250 8.85 -17.79 -8.08
CA VAL A 250 8.29 -17.66 -6.72
C VAL A 250 7.14 -18.65 -6.51
N ILE A 251 6.19 -18.73 -7.45
CA ILE A 251 5.00 -19.61 -7.32
C ILE A 251 5.40 -21.09 -7.21
N ASN A 252 6.42 -21.52 -7.97
CA ASN A 252 6.89 -22.91 -7.94
C ASN A 252 7.66 -23.26 -6.68
N HIS A 253 8.22 -22.27 -5.99
CA HIS A 253 8.98 -22.50 -4.74
C HIS A 253 8.14 -22.29 -3.49
N GLU A 254 7.29 -21.26 -3.50
CA GLU A 254 6.50 -20.84 -2.35
C GLU A 254 5.04 -21.28 -2.52
N ASP A 255 4.41 -21.74 -1.45
CA ASP A 255 2.95 -21.96 -1.39
C ASP A 255 2.44 -21.23 -0.14
N LYS A 256 2.35 -19.91 -0.24
CA LYS A 256 2.17 -19.02 0.92
C LYS A 256 0.80 -18.33 0.95
N LEU A 257 -0.10 -18.64 0.04
CA LEU A 257 -1.41 -18.01 0.08
C LEU A 257 -2.18 -18.45 1.33
N ALA A 258 -2.42 -17.52 2.25
CA ALA A 258 -3.15 -17.80 3.47
C ALA A 258 -4.56 -18.31 3.18
N GLU A 259 -5.04 -19.27 3.94
CA GLU A 259 -6.40 -19.84 3.79
C GLU A 259 -7.49 -18.82 4.14
N ASP A 260 -7.26 -18.00 5.17
CA ASP A 260 -8.14 -16.90 5.58
C ASP A 260 -7.57 -15.56 5.13
N TYR A 261 -8.38 -14.76 4.43
CA TYR A 261 -7.97 -13.43 3.97
C TYR A 261 -7.54 -12.49 5.10
N ALA A 262 -8.09 -12.64 6.30
CA ALA A 262 -7.69 -11.82 7.46
C ALA A 262 -6.35 -12.23 8.06
N GLN A 263 -5.88 -13.45 7.80
CA GLN A 263 -4.68 -13.99 8.44
C GLN A 263 -3.42 -13.15 8.22
N PRO A 264 -3.06 -12.71 7.00
CA PRO A 264 -1.86 -11.89 6.79
C PRO A 264 -1.87 -10.61 7.63
N PHE A 265 -3.03 -9.98 7.78
CA PHE A 265 -3.18 -8.73 8.54
C PHE A 265 -3.17 -8.97 10.05
N ARG A 266 -3.74 -10.08 10.52
CA ARG A 266 -3.63 -10.51 11.93
C ARG A 266 -2.19 -10.79 12.29
N GLN A 267 -1.45 -11.47 11.44
CA GLN A 267 -0.05 -11.81 11.68
C GLN A 267 0.82 -10.55 11.78
N ILE A 268 0.69 -9.62 10.84
CA ILE A 268 1.47 -8.38 10.89
C ILE A 268 1.10 -7.51 12.11
N CYS A 269 -0.19 -7.43 12.47
CA CYS A 269 -0.64 -6.71 13.67
C CYS A 269 -0.19 -7.39 14.97
N SER A 270 0.04 -8.69 14.97
CA SER A 270 0.52 -9.44 16.13
C SER A 270 2.03 -9.59 16.19
N ASP A 271 2.78 -8.82 15.40
CA ASP A 271 4.25 -8.83 15.34
C ASP A 271 4.83 -10.20 14.97
N GLU A 272 4.15 -10.95 14.11
CA GLU A 272 4.75 -12.15 13.52
C GLU A 272 5.86 -11.74 12.55
N THR A 273 7.03 -12.33 12.71
CA THR A 273 8.21 -12.02 11.90
C THR A 273 8.79 -13.23 11.17
N ALA A 274 8.31 -14.43 11.49
CA ALA A 274 8.79 -15.66 10.89
C ALA A 274 8.26 -15.79 9.45
N TYR A 275 9.17 -15.73 8.49
CA TYR A 275 8.84 -15.73 7.06
C TYR A 275 7.98 -16.93 6.65
N ASP A 276 8.27 -18.13 7.14
CA ASP A 276 7.54 -19.36 6.81
C ASP A 276 6.11 -19.41 7.35
N GLN A 277 5.79 -18.57 8.33
CA GLN A 277 4.45 -18.47 8.91
C GLN A 277 3.57 -17.41 8.21
N MET A 278 4.13 -16.56 7.36
CA MET A 278 3.46 -15.38 6.81
C MET A 278 3.24 -15.50 5.30
N GLU A 279 2.15 -14.90 4.81
CA GLU A 279 1.96 -14.68 3.37
C GLU A 279 2.89 -13.60 2.81
N HIS A 280 3.42 -12.72 3.67
CA HIS A 280 4.33 -11.66 3.28
C HIS A 280 5.67 -12.23 2.79
N LEU A 281 6.16 -11.70 1.68
CA LEU A 281 7.48 -12.00 1.13
C LEU A 281 8.53 -11.02 1.65
N TRP A 282 8.11 -9.81 1.96
CA TRP A 282 8.95 -8.79 2.57
C TRP A 282 8.12 -7.68 3.23
N ALA A 283 8.59 -7.22 4.40
CA ALA A 283 8.07 -6.06 5.12
C ALA A 283 9.24 -5.20 5.62
N ILE A 284 9.05 -3.89 5.74
CA ILE A 284 10.04 -3.00 6.36
C ILE A 284 9.89 -3.11 7.87
N PRO A 285 10.96 -3.57 8.58
CA PRO A 285 10.86 -3.87 10.00
C PRO A 285 10.88 -2.59 10.85
N PHE A 286 10.03 -2.58 11.87
CA PHE A 286 10.04 -1.58 12.93
C PHE A 286 10.34 -2.21 14.29
N ALA A 287 11.01 -1.45 15.15
CA ALA A 287 11.23 -1.90 16.52
C ALA A 287 9.89 -1.87 17.28
N ASP A 288 9.62 -2.94 17.96
CA ASP A 288 8.41 -3.18 18.72
C ASP A 288 8.10 -2.07 19.73
N GLY A 289 6.94 -1.41 19.59
CA GLY A 289 6.49 -0.30 20.43
C GLY A 289 7.32 1.00 20.34
N ALA A 290 8.29 1.08 19.41
CA ALA A 290 9.19 2.21 19.31
C ALA A 290 9.08 3.01 18.01
N ARG A 291 8.52 2.42 16.97
CA ARG A 291 8.36 3.01 15.65
C ARG A 291 7.08 2.49 15.00
N GLY A 292 6.75 3.03 13.82
CA GLY A 292 5.55 2.66 13.09
C GLY A 292 4.31 3.40 13.59
N GLN A 293 3.46 3.81 12.67
CA GLN A 293 2.23 4.55 12.96
C GLN A 293 1.08 4.07 12.08
N ILE A 294 1.13 2.81 11.63
CA ILE A 294 0.13 2.27 10.71
C ILE A 294 -1.25 2.26 11.35
N MET A 295 -1.34 1.89 12.65
CA MET A 295 -2.57 1.93 13.42
C MET A 295 -3.08 3.35 13.63
N GLY A 296 -2.19 4.29 13.90
CA GLY A 296 -2.54 5.68 14.11
C GLY A 296 -3.22 6.32 12.91
N PHE A 297 -2.87 5.90 11.69
CA PHE A 297 -3.43 6.43 10.44
C PHE A 297 -4.57 5.58 9.90
N ASN A 298 -4.49 4.26 9.96
CA ASN A 298 -5.29 3.34 9.15
C ASN A 298 -6.31 2.53 9.94
N SER A 299 -6.27 2.55 11.27
CA SER A 299 -7.31 1.90 12.06
C SER A 299 -8.58 2.76 12.14
N PRO A 300 -9.75 2.15 12.41
CA PRO A 300 -10.98 2.90 12.65
C PRO A 300 -10.81 3.94 13.76
N LYS A 301 -11.34 5.14 13.55
CA LYS A 301 -11.23 6.25 14.51
C LYS A 301 -11.84 5.88 15.85
N ILE A 302 -11.09 6.11 16.93
CA ILE A 302 -11.56 5.98 18.31
C ILE A 302 -11.47 7.35 18.97
N GLY A 303 -12.53 7.76 19.68
CA GLY A 303 -12.53 9.02 20.43
C GLY A 303 -11.48 8.99 21.56
N SER A 304 -10.81 10.12 21.82
CA SER A 304 -9.77 10.18 22.85
C SER A 304 -10.28 9.78 24.25
N SER A 305 -11.52 10.15 24.59
CA SER A 305 -12.18 9.75 25.83
C SER A 305 -12.47 8.25 25.88
N ASP A 306 -12.75 7.64 24.76
CA ASP A 306 -13.01 6.20 24.65
C ASP A 306 -11.73 5.40 24.76
N ILE A 307 -10.60 5.88 24.20
CA ILE A 307 -9.30 5.22 24.30
C ILE A 307 -8.94 4.93 25.75
N VAL A 308 -9.06 5.94 26.66
CA VAL A 308 -8.77 5.77 28.08
C VAL A 308 -9.68 4.73 28.72
N LYS A 309 -10.98 4.74 28.40
CA LYS A 309 -11.96 3.79 28.94
C LYS A 309 -11.81 2.37 28.36
N LEU A 310 -11.33 2.25 27.12
CA LEU A 310 -11.10 0.99 26.42
C LEU A 310 -9.73 0.37 26.73
N SER A 311 -8.81 1.14 27.33
CA SER A 311 -7.49 0.67 27.70
C SER A 311 -7.57 -0.61 28.54
N GLY A 312 -6.87 -1.65 28.09
CA GLY A 312 -6.88 -2.98 28.71
C GLY A 312 -8.17 -3.80 28.54
N LYS A 313 -9.20 -3.26 27.86
CA LYS A 313 -10.44 -4.00 27.54
C LYS A 313 -10.43 -4.58 26.12
N ILE A 314 -9.83 -3.86 25.20
CA ILE A 314 -9.60 -4.33 23.83
C ILE A 314 -8.09 -4.55 23.67
N PRO A 315 -7.64 -5.70 23.14
CA PRO A 315 -6.23 -5.93 22.84
C PRO A 315 -5.66 -4.77 22.00
N GLY A 316 -4.43 -4.39 22.24
CA GLY A 316 -3.75 -3.30 21.54
C GLY A 316 -4.15 -1.88 21.95
N ILE A 317 -5.28 -1.66 22.62
CA ILE A 317 -5.67 -0.34 23.10
C ILE A 317 -5.07 -0.10 24.49
N GLY A 318 -3.98 0.68 24.52
CA GLY A 318 -3.38 1.24 25.74
C GLY A 318 -3.71 2.73 25.89
N ASP A 319 -3.36 3.33 27.03
CA ASP A 319 -3.65 4.75 27.33
C ASP A 319 -3.04 5.73 26.32
N GLY A 320 -1.93 5.34 25.69
CA GLY A 320 -1.25 6.14 24.67
C GLY A 320 -1.67 5.83 23.23
N ALA A 321 -2.60 4.91 23.00
CA ALA A 321 -3.00 4.50 21.67
C ALA A 321 -3.50 5.69 20.83
N LYS A 322 -3.14 5.69 19.54
CA LYS A 322 -3.58 6.70 18.57
C LYS A 322 -4.36 6.02 17.46
N SER A 323 -5.60 6.42 17.26
CA SER A 323 -6.45 5.95 16.17
C SER A 323 -7.24 7.13 15.62
N ASN A 324 -6.73 7.70 14.53
CA ASN A 324 -7.27 8.92 13.95
C ASN A 324 -8.30 8.67 12.85
N GLY A 325 -8.32 7.45 12.26
CA GLY A 325 -9.23 7.09 11.17
C GLY A 325 -9.05 7.99 9.96
N HIS A 326 -7.81 8.16 9.51
CA HIS A 326 -7.52 9.06 8.38
C HIS A 326 -7.93 8.49 7.04
N ILE A 327 -8.13 7.18 6.94
CA ILE A 327 -8.42 6.51 5.67
C ILE A 327 -9.76 5.79 5.76
N SER A 328 -10.63 6.07 4.81
CA SER A 328 -11.91 5.39 4.63
C SER A 328 -11.98 4.75 3.24
N ILE A 329 -12.76 3.68 3.15
CA ILE A 329 -13.06 3.01 1.89
C ILE A 329 -14.06 3.85 1.11
N THR A 330 -13.87 3.96 -0.20
CA THR A 330 -14.86 4.64 -1.04
C THR A 330 -16.14 3.81 -1.19
N PRO A 331 -17.31 4.43 -1.27
CA PRO A 331 -18.52 3.72 -1.67
C PRO A 331 -18.38 3.02 -3.02
N TYR A 332 -17.60 3.58 -3.94
CA TYR A 332 -17.32 2.99 -5.24
C TYR A 332 -16.68 1.59 -5.12
N LEU A 333 -15.71 1.41 -4.24
CA LEU A 333 -15.14 0.08 -3.96
C LEU A 333 -16.12 -0.79 -3.15
N LEU A 334 -16.75 -0.24 -2.11
CA LEU A 334 -17.61 -1.01 -1.21
C LEU A 334 -18.67 -1.82 -1.96
N TYR A 335 -19.33 -1.18 -2.93
CA TYR A 335 -20.40 -1.81 -3.70
C TYR A 335 -19.91 -2.66 -4.88
N GLN A 336 -18.60 -2.75 -5.12
CA GLN A 336 -17.99 -3.70 -6.04
C GLN A 336 -17.78 -5.10 -5.42
N PHE A 337 -17.78 -5.21 -4.09
CA PHE A 337 -17.70 -6.53 -3.45
C PHE A 337 -18.92 -7.38 -3.77
N GLU A 338 -18.68 -8.58 -4.27
CA GLU A 338 -19.71 -9.54 -4.58
C GLU A 338 -20.31 -10.13 -3.29
N LYS A 339 -21.53 -10.64 -3.37
CA LYS A 339 -22.14 -11.32 -2.24
C LYS A 339 -21.28 -12.51 -1.80
N GLY A 340 -20.91 -12.54 -0.52
CA GLY A 340 -20.05 -13.57 0.05
C GLY A 340 -18.55 -13.31 -0.07
N ASP A 341 -18.12 -12.21 -0.70
CA ASP A 341 -16.71 -11.82 -0.74
C ASP A 341 -16.21 -11.46 0.67
N LYS A 342 -15.42 -12.35 1.25
CA LYS A 342 -14.89 -12.21 2.62
C LYS A 342 -13.96 -11.01 2.79
N ARG A 343 -13.43 -10.46 1.71
CA ARG A 343 -12.51 -9.32 1.75
C ARG A 343 -13.19 -8.04 2.21
N ARG A 344 -14.50 -7.86 1.92
CA ARG A 344 -15.23 -6.67 2.32
C ARG A 344 -15.11 -6.40 3.82
N ASP A 345 -15.47 -7.35 4.66
CA ASP A 345 -15.57 -7.17 6.12
C ASP A 345 -14.20 -7.20 6.83
N VAL A 346 -13.16 -7.63 6.13
CA VAL A 346 -11.77 -7.50 6.57
C VAL A 346 -11.21 -6.12 6.22
N THR A 347 -11.46 -5.65 4.99
CA THR A 347 -10.92 -4.39 4.47
C THR A 347 -11.62 -3.17 5.07
N CYS A 348 -12.91 -3.30 5.40
CA CYS A 348 -13.77 -2.20 5.81
C CYS A 348 -14.60 -2.57 7.04
N VAL A 349 -14.80 -1.62 7.96
CA VAL A 349 -15.72 -1.77 9.08
C VAL A 349 -16.75 -0.66 9.11
N ALA A 350 -18.01 -1.05 9.39
CA ALA A 350 -19.14 -0.13 9.57
C ALA A 350 -19.25 0.41 11.02
N GLY A 351 -18.26 0.18 11.85
CA GLY A 351 -18.26 0.58 13.25
C GLY A 351 -16.88 0.93 13.76
N THR A 352 -16.84 1.62 14.89
CA THR A 352 -15.62 1.98 15.62
C THR A 352 -15.76 1.64 17.09
N TRP A 353 -14.66 1.35 17.77
CA TRP A 353 -14.69 1.06 19.20
C TRP A 353 -15.13 2.28 20.02
N ALA A 354 -16.06 2.06 20.91
CA ALA A 354 -16.59 3.05 21.84
C ALA A 354 -16.84 2.40 23.21
N TYR A 355 -16.94 3.25 24.23
CA TYR A 355 -17.31 2.83 25.58
C TYR A 355 -18.45 3.69 26.10
N ASP A 356 -19.50 3.07 26.62
CA ASP A 356 -20.61 3.79 27.23
C ASP A 356 -20.92 3.23 28.63
N ASP A 357 -21.07 4.11 29.60
CA ASP A 357 -21.47 3.77 30.97
C ASP A 357 -23.00 3.59 31.11
N LYS A 358 -23.74 3.93 30.06
CA LYS A 358 -25.19 3.80 29.97
C LYS A 358 -25.61 2.56 29.19
N SER A 359 -26.90 2.29 29.16
CA SER A 359 -27.42 1.22 28.30
C SER A 359 -27.25 1.56 26.82
N VAL A 360 -26.70 0.65 26.05
CA VAL A 360 -26.60 0.73 24.59
C VAL A 360 -27.68 -0.17 23.98
N ASN A 361 -28.42 0.33 22.99
CA ASN A 361 -29.45 -0.45 22.32
C ASN A 361 -28.86 -1.74 21.75
N GLY A 362 -29.48 -2.88 22.05
CA GLY A 362 -29.02 -4.21 21.63
C GLY A 362 -27.92 -4.81 22.50
N ILE A 363 -27.46 -4.12 23.55
CA ILE A 363 -26.48 -4.63 24.53
C ILE A 363 -27.14 -4.71 25.90
N THR A 364 -27.31 -5.93 26.40
CA THR A 364 -28.08 -6.19 27.62
C THR A 364 -27.23 -6.43 28.86
N GLU A 365 -26.04 -6.99 28.72
CA GLU A 365 -25.17 -7.42 29.83
C GLU A 365 -23.68 -7.27 29.51
N GLY A 366 -22.83 -7.36 30.51
CA GLY A 366 -21.38 -7.45 30.37
C GLY A 366 -20.64 -6.13 30.22
N THR A 367 -19.46 -6.18 29.62
CA THR A 367 -18.65 -4.99 29.35
C THR A 367 -19.35 -4.05 28.39
N ARG A 368 -19.15 -2.75 28.61
CA ARG A 368 -19.71 -1.69 27.76
C ARG A 368 -18.74 -1.20 26.66
N ALA A 369 -17.71 -1.99 26.39
CA ALA A 369 -16.89 -1.82 25.21
C ALA A 369 -17.65 -2.41 24.01
N TYR A 370 -17.88 -1.62 22.97
CA TYR A 370 -18.67 -2.05 21.82
C TYR A 370 -18.25 -1.35 20.52
N GLN A 371 -18.59 -1.93 19.40
CA GLN A 371 -18.46 -1.30 18.09
C GLN A 371 -19.66 -0.40 17.81
N LYS A 372 -19.47 0.91 17.87
CA LYS A 372 -20.47 1.90 17.52
C LYS A 372 -20.56 2.05 16.02
N SER A 373 -21.75 1.86 15.45
CA SER A 373 -22.01 2.05 14.02
C SER A 373 -21.72 3.48 13.57
N VAL A 374 -21.06 3.62 12.42
CA VAL A 374 -20.75 4.89 11.75
C VAL A 374 -21.51 5.02 10.43
N ASN A 375 -21.51 6.21 9.82
CA ASN A 375 -22.10 6.43 8.51
C ASN A 375 -21.10 6.07 7.41
N LEU A 376 -21.59 5.88 6.19
CA LEU A 376 -20.84 5.38 5.04
C LEU A 376 -19.54 6.16 4.77
N LYS A 377 -19.54 7.48 5.01
CA LYS A 377 -18.34 8.34 4.91
C LYS A 377 -17.18 7.91 5.82
N ASN A 378 -17.49 7.25 6.92
CA ASN A 378 -16.55 6.82 7.94
C ASN A 378 -16.42 5.28 7.96
N TYR A 379 -16.68 4.61 6.84
CA TYR A 379 -16.36 3.19 6.71
C TYR A 379 -14.85 3.07 6.55
N TYR A 380 -14.20 3.01 7.72
CA TYR A 380 -12.75 3.06 7.82
C TYR A 380 -12.08 1.84 7.22
N LEU A 381 -10.86 2.06 6.73
CA LEU A 381 -9.94 0.96 6.45
C LEU A 381 -9.72 0.15 7.74
N ALA A 382 -9.73 -1.16 7.62
CA ALA A 382 -9.71 -2.06 8.78
C ALA A 382 -8.80 -3.28 8.66
N LYS A 383 -7.90 -3.28 7.70
CA LYS A 383 -6.85 -4.32 7.61
C LYS A 383 -5.89 -4.29 8.78
N TYR A 384 -5.79 -3.15 9.46
CA TYR A 384 -4.97 -2.97 10.66
C TYR A 384 -5.90 -2.62 11.81
N ARG A 385 -5.96 -3.51 12.84
CA ARG A 385 -6.92 -3.42 13.94
C ARG A 385 -6.26 -3.64 15.27
N TYR A 386 -6.62 -2.84 16.26
CA TYR A 386 -6.13 -2.99 17.63
C TYR A 386 -6.46 -4.37 18.24
N GLU A 387 -7.62 -4.91 17.95
CA GLU A 387 -8.04 -6.23 18.43
C GLU A 387 -7.15 -7.39 17.97
N TRP A 388 -6.28 -7.17 17.00
CA TRP A 388 -5.32 -8.16 16.49
C TRP A 388 -3.91 -8.01 17.06
N MET A 389 -3.65 -6.94 17.82
CA MET A 389 -2.34 -6.72 18.45
C MET A 389 -2.16 -7.60 19.69
N ARG A 390 -0.94 -8.04 19.93
CA ARG A 390 -0.58 -8.80 21.14
C ARG A 390 -0.27 -7.92 22.33
N ARG A 391 0.07 -6.65 22.10
CA ARG A 391 0.45 -5.69 23.12
C ARG A 391 -0.31 -4.38 22.97
N ASN A 392 -0.36 -3.62 24.05
CA ASN A 392 -0.94 -2.28 24.05
C ASN A 392 -0.07 -1.30 23.25
N SER A 393 -0.68 -0.57 22.34
CA SER A 393 -0.03 0.53 21.62
C SER A 393 0.18 1.74 22.55
N THR A 394 1.34 2.37 22.43
CA THR A 394 1.73 3.59 23.16
C THR A 394 1.81 4.82 22.27
N GLY A 395 1.27 4.73 21.06
CA GLY A 395 1.32 5.81 20.06
C GLY A 395 2.19 5.48 18.84
N ASP A 396 3.32 4.81 19.07
CA ASP A 396 4.04 4.05 18.03
C ASP A 396 3.64 2.59 18.16
N ASP A 397 3.19 1.99 17.08
CA ASP A 397 2.55 0.66 17.13
C ASP A 397 3.54 -0.49 16.88
N GLY A 398 4.68 -0.23 16.25
CA GLY A 398 5.73 -1.22 15.98
C GLY A 398 5.37 -2.22 14.89
N ILE A 399 4.23 -2.06 14.22
CA ILE A 399 3.80 -2.96 13.16
C ILE A 399 4.70 -2.75 11.94
N ASP A 400 5.32 -3.83 11.48
CA ASP A 400 6.14 -3.83 10.26
C ASP A 400 5.32 -3.39 9.05
N PHE A 401 5.92 -2.55 8.17
CA PHE A 401 5.21 -2.08 6.99
C PHE A 401 5.24 -3.13 5.88
N PRO A 402 4.09 -3.75 5.52
CA PRO A 402 4.05 -4.78 4.49
C PRO A 402 4.29 -4.17 3.11
N VAL A 403 5.25 -4.72 2.36
CA VAL A 403 5.59 -4.24 1.01
C VAL A 403 5.11 -5.19 -0.07
N ILE A 404 5.34 -6.49 0.11
CA ILE A 404 5.02 -7.51 -0.90
C ILE A 404 4.39 -8.72 -0.22
N ARG A 405 3.23 -9.16 -0.74
CA ARG A 405 2.56 -10.41 -0.36
C ARG A 405 2.52 -11.40 -1.52
N TYR A 406 2.42 -12.68 -1.21
CA TYR A 406 2.34 -13.74 -2.21
C TYR A 406 1.14 -13.59 -3.16
N ALA A 407 -0.02 -13.10 -2.67
CA ALA A 407 -1.16 -12.79 -3.52
C ALA A 407 -0.83 -11.80 -4.65
N ASP A 408 0.09 -10.85 -4.42
CA ASP A 408 0.52 -9.92 -5.47
C ASP A 408 1.28 -10.64 -6.59
N VAL A 409 2.11 -11.62 -6.25
CA VAL A 409 2.82 -12.44 -7.24
C VAL A 409 1.84 -13.22 -8.12
N LEU A 410 0.79 -13.80 -7.53
CA LEU A 410 -0.25 -14.53 -8.26
C LEU A 410 -0.99 -13.62 -9.25
N LEU A 411 -1.36 -12.42 -8.80
CA LEU A 411 -2.09 -11.46 -9.64
C LEU A 411 -1.19 -10.76 -10.66
N MET A 412 0.10 -10.49 -10.35
CA MET A 412 1.07 -10.00 -11.33
C MET A 412 1.31 -11.02 -12.44
N PHE A 413 1.40 -12.31 -12.10
CA PHE A 413 1.51 -13.38 -13.08
C PHE A 413 0.30 -13.43 -14.03
N ALA A 414 -0.91 -13.39 -13.48
CA ALA A 414 -2.14 -13.40 -14.26
C ALA A 414 -2.26 -12.14 -15.14
N GLU A 415 -1.87 -10.99 -14.64
CA GLU A 415 -1.87 -9.73 -15.38
C GLU A 415 -0.87 -9.73 -16.53
N ALA A 416 0.35 -10.15 -16.28
CA ALA A 416 1.40 -10.21 -17.31
C ALA A 416 1.00 -11.14 -18.45
N ALA A 417 0.35 -12.27 -18.15
CA ALA A 417 -0.06 -13.26 -19.15
C ALA A 417 -1.05 -12.72 -20.19
N ILE A 418 -1.86 -11.72 -19.84
CA ILE A 418 -2.73 -11.00 -20.78
C ILE A 418 -2.08 -9.72 -21.33
N GLY A 419 -0.82 -9.48 -20.98
CA GLY A 419 -0.08 -8.28 -21.38
C GLY A 419 -0.52 -7.00 -20.67
N SER A 420 -1.11 -7.09 -19.49
CA SER A 420 -1.63 -5.94 -18.74
C SER A 420 -2.58 -5.09 -19.62
N ASN A 421 -2.43 -3.76 -19.61
CA ASN A 421 -3.17 -2.83 -20.47
C ASN A 421 -2.31 -2.32 -21.64
N THR A 422 -1.47 -3.19 -22.23
CA THR A 422 -0.53 -2.79 -23.28
C THR A 422 -0.98 -3.14 -24.70
N GLY A 423 -1.94 -4.06 -24.83
CA GLY A 423 -2.34 -4.62 -26.14
C GLY A 423 -1.35 -5.65 -26.69
N ILE A 424 -0.35 -6.06 -25.92
CA ILE A 424 0.69 -7.02 -26.33
C ILE A 424 0.60 -8.25 -25.43
N THR A 425 0.35 -9.41 -26.01
CA THR A 425 0.32 -10.67 -25.26
C THR A 425 1.71 -11.32 -25.31
N PRO A 426 2.36 -11.55 -24.16
CA PRO A 426 3.63 -12.27 -24.09
C PRO A 426 3.45 -13.77 -24.28
N ASP A 427 4.55 -14.47 -24.57
CA ASP A 427 4.57 -15.93 -24.60
C ASP A 427 4.75 -16.48 -23.18
N ASN A 428 3.74 -17.14 -22.67
CA ASN A 428 3.87 -17.85 -21.40
C ASN A 428 4.65 -19.17 -21.60
N LYS A 429 5.95 -19.12 -21.31
CA LYS A 429 6.85 -20.30 -21.38
C LYS A 429 6.89 -21.11 -20.09
N THR A 430 6.11 -20.70 -19.08
CA THR A 430 6.02 -21.39 -17.79
C THR A 430 5.00 -22.52 -17.84
N ASN A 431 5.06 -23.44 -16.88
CA ASN A 431 4.08 -24.54 -16.75
C ASN A 431 2.82 -24.12 -16.00
N LEU A 432 2.69 -22.85 -15.63
CA LEU A 432 1.58 -22.35 -14.79
C LEU A 432 0.43 -21.85 -15.66
N ASN A 433 -0.79 -22.14 -15.23
CA ASN A 433 -2.01 -21.57 -15.79
C ASN A 433 -2.31 -20.21 -15.12
N PRO A 434 -2.32 -19.10 -15.88
CA PRO A 434 -2.54 -17.77 -15.30
C PRO A 434 -3.94 -17.58 -14.69
N LEU A 435 -4.98 -18.13 -15.30
CA LEU A 435 -6.35 -18.08 -14.76
C LEU A 435 -6.44 -18.81 -13.42
N GLU A 436 -5.76 -19.94 -13.28
CA GLU A 436 -5.70 -20.66 -12.00
C GLU A 436 -5.05 -19.84 -10.89
N GLN A 437 -3.99 -19.07 -11.19
CA GLN A 437 -3.37 -18.22 -10.15
C GLN A 437 -4.34 -17.13 -9.66
N LEU A 438 -5.08 -16.50 -10.54
CA LEU A 438 -6.13 -15.56 -10.16
C LEU A 438 -7.25 -16.27 -9.39
N ASN A 439 -7.68 -17.44 -9.81
CA ASN A 439 -8.76 -18.19 -9.17
C ASN A 439 -8.39 -18.68 -7.76
N LYS A 440 -7.12 -18.94 -7.45
CA LYS A 440 -6.67 -19.16 -6.08
C LYS A 440 -7.04 -17.99 -5.15
N VAL A 441 -6.80 -16.75 -5.59
CA VAL A 441 -7.15 -15.53 -4.83
C VAL A 441 -8.66 -15.40 -4.67
N ARG A 442 -9.45 -15.67 -5.72
CA ARG A 442 -10.91 -15.64 -5.67
C ARG A 442 -11.49 -16.68 -4.73
N ARG A 443 -11.01 -17.93 -4.80
CA ARG A 443 -11.46 -19.02 -3.90
C ARG A 443 -11.19 -18.70 -2.44
N ARG A 444 -10.00 -18.14 -2.12
CA ARG A 444 -9.69 -17.66 -0.76
C ARG A 444 -10.69 -16.59 -0.30
N ALA A 445 -11.08 -15.69 -1.21
CA ALA A 445 -12.10 -14.67 -0.94
C ALA A 445 -13.53 -15.24 -0.79
N GLY A 446 -13.75 -16.54 -1.02
CA GLY A 446 -15.07 -17.18 -0.98
C GLY A 446 -15.87 -17.03 -2.27
N LEU A 447 -15.25 -16.67 -3.37
CA LEU A 447 -15.88 -16.47 -4.67
C LEU A 447 -15.68 -17.67 -5.58
N ALA A 448 -16.62 -17.84 -6.53
CA ALA A 448 -16.49 -18.80 -7.61
C ALA A 448 -15.30 -18.47 -8.53
N ASP A 449 -14.78 -19.49 -9.18
CA ASP A 449 -13.78 -19.33 -10.23
C ASP A 449 -14.31 -18.44 -11.36
N ALA A 450 -13.44 -17.63 -11.91
CA ALA A 450 -13.69 -16.92 -13.16
C ALA A 450 -13.45 -17.85 -14.34
N ASP A 451 -14.20 -17.67 -15.41
CA ASP A 451 -14.12 -18.51 -16.61
C ASP A 451 -12.98 -18.08 -17.56
N ALA A 452 -12.59 -16.81 -17.51
CA ALA A 452 -11.55 -16.24 -18.36
C ALA A 452 -10.86 -15.04 -17.72
N LEU A 453 -9.61 -14.80 -18.10
CA LEU A 453 -8.90 -13.58 -17.74
C LEU A 453 -9.35 -12.41 -18.63
N SER A 454 -9.48 -11.24 -18.00
CA SER A 454 -9.63 -9.96 -18.68
C SER A 454 -8.93 -8.86 -17.87
N PHE A 455 -8.63 -7.74 -18.52
CA PHE A 455 -8.05 -6.60 -17.84
C PHE A 455 -8.99 -6.06 -16.74
N ASP A 456 -10.28 -5.96 -17.02
CA ASP A 456 -11.28 -5.50 -16.05
C ASP A 456 -11.36 -6.42 -14.83
N LEU A 457 -11.26 -7.73 -15.03
CA LEU A 457 -11.22 -8.69 -13.93
C LEU A 457 -9.95 -8.49 -13.07
N ILE A 458 -8.77 -8.38 -13.69
CA ILE A 458 -7.51 -8.11 -12.99
C ILE A 458 -7.61 -6.80 -12.20
N MET A 459 -8.08 -5.74 -12.84
CA MET A 459 -8.23 -4.42 -12.24
C MET A 459 -9.13 -4.46 -10.99
N THR A 460 -10.24 -5.19 -11.08
CA THR A 460 -11.21 -5.34 -9.99
C THR A 460 -10.70 -6.25 -8.87
N GLU A 461 -10.07 -7.37 -9.20
CA GLU A 461 -9.51 -8.28 -8.19
C GLU A 461 -8.37 -7.61 -7.43
N ARG A 462 -7.47 -6.88 -8.11
CA ARG A 462 -6.40 -6.11 -7.45
C ARG A 462 -6.95 -5.01 -6.55
N ALA A 463 -8.02 -4.33 -6.96
CA ALA A 463 -8.70 -3.33 -6.12
C ALA A 463 -9.20 -3.94 -4.81
N LYS A 464 -9.97 -5.04 -4.88
CA LYS A 464 -10.53 -5.72 -3.71
C LYS A 464 -9.46 -6.34 -2.82
N GLU A 465 -8.40 -6.88 -3.43
CA GLU A 465 -7.33 -7.57 -2.72
C GLU A 465 -6.39 -6.62 -1.96
N PHE A 466 -6.01 -5.49 -2.59
CA PHE A 466 -4.90 -4.67 -2.10
C PHE A 466 -5.31 -3.29 -1.56
N THR A 467 -6.60 -2.94 -1.50
CA THR A 467 -7.03 -1.70 -0.86
C THR A 467 -6.48 -1.62 0.56
N GLY A 468 -5.86 -0.49 0.89
CA GLY A 468 -5.18 -0.27 2.17
C GLY A 468 -3.74 -0.78 2.24
N GLU A 469 -3.18 -1.28 1.15
CA GLU A 469 -1.77 -1.68 1.06
C GLU A 469 -0.94 -0.72 0.17
N TYR A 470 -1.51 0.41 -0.18
CA TYR A 470 -0.86 1.55 -0.85
C TYR A 470 -0.30 1.28 -2.25
N ILE A 471 -0.83 0.29 -2.96
CA ILE A 471 -0.38 -0.02 -4.33
C ILE A 471 -1.36 0.43 -5.40
N ARG A 472 -2.63 0.71 -5.08
CA ARG A 472 -3.68 1.02 -6.06
C ARG A 472 -3.34 2.21 -6.95
N LYS A 473 -2.84 3.31 -6.40
CA LYS A 473 -2.46 4.50 -7.18
C LYS A 473 -1.45 4.15 -8.27
N TRP A 474 -0.48 3.32 -7.94
CA TRP A 474 0.58 2.92 -8.86
C TRP A 474 0.09 2.00 -9.96
N ASP A 475 -0.85 1.11 -9.65
CA ASP A 475 -1.56 0.30 -10.64
C ASP A 475 -2.30 1.19 -11.63
N LEU A 476 -3.11 2.12 -11.14
CA LEU A 476 -3.87 3.06 -11.99
C LEU A 476 -2.96 3.96 -12.85
N MET A 477 -1.82 4.39 -12.29
CA MET A 477 -0.83 5.18 -13.03
C MET A 477 -0.21 4.38 -14.16
N ARG A 478 0.31 3.16 -13.90
CA ARG A 478 0.96 2.34 -14.92
C ARG A 478 -0.01 1.80 -15.98
N TRP A 479 -1.28 1.71 -15.66
CA TRP A 479 -2.34 1.43 -16.64
C TRP A 479 -2.77 2.68 -17.42
N GLY A 480 -2.41 3.87 -16.96
CA GLY A 480 -2.73 5.15 -17.59
C GLY A 480 -4.18 5.59 -17.41
N ILE A 481 -4.84 5.14 -16.34
CA ILE A 481 -6.28 5.36 -16.07
C ILE A 481 -6.56 6.03 -14.72
N LEU A 482 -5.54 6.54 -14.02
CA LEU A 482 -5.70 7.12 -12.70
C LEU A 482 -6.78 8.22 -12.67
N LYS A 483 -6.71 9.18 -13.60
CA LYS A 483 -7.68 10.28 -13.67
C LYS A 483 -9.10 9.75 -13.85
N ASP A 484 -9.30 8.86 -14.80
CA ASP A 484 -10.63 8.36 -15.17
C ASP A 484 -11.28 7.58 -14.02
N GLU A 485 -10.51 6.75 -13.32
CA GLU A 485 -11.03 5.94 -12.21
C GLU A 485 -11.30 6.79 -10.96
N VAL A 486 -10.45 7.76 -10.64
CA VAL A 486 -10.69 8.69 -9.53
C VAL A 486 -11.94 9.54 -9.79
N GLU A 487 -12.14 10.05 -11.02
CA GLU A 487 -13.34 10.79 -11.39
C GLU A 487 -14.61 9.93 -11.37
N LYS A 488 -14.52 8.65 -11.77
CA LYS A 488 -15.65 7.71 -11.66
C LYS A 488 -16.04 7.50 -10.21
N ALA A 489 -15.05 7.24 -9.35
CA ALA A 489 -15.28 7.03 -7.92
C ALA A 489 -15.88 8.26 -7.25
N GLU A 490 -15.40 9.46 -7.60
CA GLU A 490 -15.94 10.72 -7.09
C GLU A 490 -17.39 10.92 -7.51
N ARG A 491 -17.71 10.77 -8.80
CA ARG A 491 -19.10 10.91 -9.31
C ARG A 491 -20.05 9.90 -8.67
N PHE A 492 -19.61 8.62 -8.55
CA PHE A 492 -20.41 7.58 -7.90
C PHE A 492 -20.65 7.89 -6.42
N THR A 493 -19.59 8.28 -5.70
CA THR A 493 -19.70 8.63 -4.28
C THR A 493 -20.62 9.82 -4.08
N ARG A 494 -20.51 10.85 -4.89
CA ARG A 494 -21.37 12.04 -4.85
C ARG A 494 -22.84 11.67 -5.08
N SER A 495 -23.14 10.85 -6.09
CA SER A 495 -24.52 10.45 -6.42
C SER A 495 -25.23 9.73 -5.26
N ILE A 496 -24.47 8.99 -4.43
CA ILE A 496 -25.02 8.32 -3.23
C ILE A 496 -25.17 9.30 -2.08
N MET A 497 -24.12 10.07 -1.81
CA MET A 497 -24.04 10.89 -0.60
C MET A 497 -24.95 12.11 -0.61
N GLU A 498 -25.44 12.51 -1.77
CA GLU A 498 -26.43 13.57 -1.93
C GLU A 498 -27.87 13.10 -1.71
N ASN A 499 -28.07 11.81 -1.38
CA ASN A 499 -29.37 11.20 -1.18
C ASN A 499 -29.61 10.75 0.26
N THR A 500 -30.89 10.57 0.61
CA THR A 500 -31.36 10.06 1.91
C THR A 500 -32.04 8.71 1.80
N GLU A 501 -32.42 8.29 0.59
CA GLU A 501 -33.18 7.09 0.32
C GLU A 501 -32.36 6.05 -0.47
N SER A 502 -32.76 4.79 -0.37
CA SER A 502 -32.21 3.71 -1.18
C SER A 502 -32.40 3.99 -2.67
N MET A 503 -31.42 3.63 -3.49
CA MET A 503 -31.37 4.00 -4.89
C MET A 503 -30.72 2.95 -5.77
N THR A 504 -30.99 3.00 -7.06
CA THR A 504 -30.28 2.22 -8.08
C THR A 504 -29.36 3.13 -8.87
N VAL A 505 -28.10 2.72 -8.99
CA VAL A 505 -27.05 3.50 -9.67
C VAL A 505 -26.18 2.60 -10.55
N PRO A 506 -25.68 3.11 -11.69
CA PRO A 506 -24.76 2.35 -12.52
C PRO A 506 -23.38 2.23 -11.85
N LEU A 507 -22.82 1.01 -11.85
CA LEU A 507 -21.48 0.71 -11.36
C LEU A 507 -20.80 -0.28 -12.31
N ASN A 508 -19.77 0.17 -13.03
CA ASN A 508 -18.99 -0.66 -13.96
C ASN A 508 -19.88 -1.45 -14.98
N GLY A 509 -20.82 -0.75 -15.59
CA GLY A 509 -21.72 -1.32 -16.60
C GLY A 509 -22.84 -2.20 -16.05
N LYS A 510 -23.02 -2.27 -14.74
CA LYS A 510 -24.10 -2.97 -14.05
C LYS A 510 -24.93 -2.00 -13.22
N GLU A 511 -26.22 -2.27 -13.06
CA GLU A 511 -27.04 -1.56 -12.10
C GLU A 511 -26.87 -2.18 -10.70
N VAL A 512 -26.57 -1.35 -9.71
CA VAL A 512 -26.51 -1.75 -8.31
C VAL A 512 -27.58 -1.00 -7.51
N THR A 513 -28.31 -1.72 -6.70
CA THR A 513 -29.33 -1.15 -5.82
C THR A 513 -28.79 -1.08 -4.40
N ILE A 514 -28.68 0.12 -3.86
CA ILE A 514 -27.98 0.47 -2.63
C ILE A 514 -28.99 0.87 -1.57
N SER A 515 -28.86 0.30 -0.39
CA SER A 515 -29.71 0.61 0.77
C SER A 515 -29.23 1.85 1.52
N ALA A 516 -30.16 2.73 1.87
CA ALA A 516 -29.92 3.80 2.84
C ALA A 516 -29.99 3.32 4.30
N THR A 517 -30.29 2.05 4.52
CA THR A 517 -30.48 1.44 5.85
C THR A 517 -29.65 0.18 5.98
N ILE A 518 -29.06 -0.01 7.15
CA ILE A 518 -28.45 -1.30 7.54
C ILE A 518 -29.18 -1.90 8.71
N TRP A 519 -29.19 -3.22 8.75
CA TRP A 519 -29.69 -4.02 9.87
C TRP A 519 -28.56 -4.87 10.40
N TYR A 520 -28.35 -4.86 11.72
CA TYR A 520 -27.25 -5.58 12.33
C TYR A 520 -27.60 -6.06 13.73
N LYS A 521 -26.76 -6.92 14.28
CA LYS A 521 -26.84 -7.48 15.60
C LYS A 521 -25.51 -7.33 16.33
N TYR A 522 -25.54 -7.22 17.63
CA TYR A 522 -24.33 -7.35 18.44
C TYR A 522 -24.13 -8.80 18.89
N ARG A 523 -22.87 -9.20 18.92
CA ARG A 523 -22.40 -10.44 19.52
C ARG A 523 -21.25 -10.12 20.49
N GLN A 524 -21.25 -10.77 21.64
CA GLN A 524 -20.09 -10.73 22.53
C GLN A 524 -18.96 -11.57 21.93
N ASP A 525 -17.74 -11.03 22.00
CA ASP A 525 -16.55 -11.75 21.57
C ASP A 525 -15.70 -12.13 22.79
N PRO A 526 -15.62 -13.43 23.13
CA PRO A 526 -14.81 -13.89 24.26
C PRO A 526 -13.32 -13.57 24.10
N ALA A 527 -12.82 -13.56 22.87
CA ALA A 527 -11.43 -13.21 22.57
C ALA A 527 -11.11 -11.74 22.83
N LEU A 528 -12.15 -10.89 22.94
CA LEU A 528 -12.05 -9.46 23.21
C LEU A 528 -12.60 -9.12 24.62
N ASN A 529 -12.34 -9.98 25.60
CA ASN A 529 -12.83 -9.81 26.98
C ASN A 529 -14.35 -9.59 27.08
N GLY A 530 -15.11 -10.19 26.16
CA GLY A 530 -16.57 -10.06 26.11
C GLY A 530 -17.06 -8.71 25.55
N ALA A 531 -16.22 -7.98 24.84
CA ALA A 531 -16.65 -6.77 24.12
C ALA A 531 -17.65 -7.11 23.01
N TRP A 532 -18.52 -6.16 22.70
CA TRP A 532 -19.59 -6.34 21.73
C TRP A 532 -19.16 -5.91 20.34
N VAL A 533 -19.17 -6.85 19.41
CA VAL A 533 -18.86 -6.61 17.99
C VAL A 533 -20.15 -6.55 17.17
N MET A 534 -20.16 -5.71 16.14
CA MET A 534 -21.22 -5.73 15.14
C MET A 534 -21.10 -7.02 14.34
N ASP A 535 -22.19 -7.75 14.27
CA ASP A 535 -22.27 -9.04 13.59
C ASP A 535 -23.47 -9.05 12.65
N SER A 536 -23.47 -9.97 11.68
CA SER A 536 -24.62 -10.21 10.80
C SER A 536 -25.15 -8.95 10.09
N ILE A 537 -24.26 -8.06 9.62
CA ILE A 537 -24.64 -6.80 8.96
C ILE A 537 -25.30 -7.10 7.61
N TYR A 538 -26.53 -6.59 7.42
CA TYR A 538 -27.31 -6.65 6.19
C TYR A 538 -27.62 -5.23 5.69
N GLY A 539 -27.71 -5.03 4.38
CA GLY A 539 -27.96 -3.71 3.76
C GLY A 539 -26.72 -3.08 3.12
N LEU A 540 -25.59 -3.80 3.10
CA LEU A 540 -24.34 -3.38 2.42
C LEU A 540 -24.13 -4.09 1.07
N GLY A 541 -24.97 -5.06 0.74
CA GLY A 541 -24.92 -5.80 -0.53
C GLY A 541 -25.87 -5.23 -1.57
N ASN A 542 -25.56 -5.50 -2.85
CA ASN A 542 -26.44 -5.13 -3.95
C ASN A 542 -27.84 -5.76 -3.76
N GLY A 543 -28.88 -4.95 -3.82
CA GLY A 543 -30.27 -5.38 -3.69
C GLY A 543 -30.75 -5.64 -2.25
N GLU A 544 -29.92 -5.44 -1.24
CA GLU A 544 -30.29 -5.60 0.17
C GLU A 544 -31.02 -4.36 0.72
N ILE A 545 -32.08 -3.93 0.04
CA ILE A 545 -32.81 -2.68 0.35
C ILE A 545 -34.03 -2.87 1.24
N THR A 546 -34.48 -4.11 1.42
CA THR A 546 -35.65 -4.42 2.25
C THR A 546 -35.21 -5.09 3.54
N LYS A 547 -35.91 -4.80 4.62
CA LYS A 547 -35.68 -5.43 5.91
C LYS A 547 -35.69 -6.96 5.75
N PRO A 548 -34.65 -7.66 6.21
CA PRO A 548 -34.61 -9.12 6.09
C PRO A 548 -35.73 -9.77 6.89
N ALA A 549 -36.29 -10.87 6.37
CA ALA A 549 -37.43 -11.57 7.00
C ALA A 549 -37.12 -12.08 8.43
N TYR A 550 -35.85 -12.32 8.74
CA TYR A 550 -35.40 -12.76 10.07
C TYR A 550 -35.11 -11.59 11.04
N PHE A 551 -35.35 -10.34 10.62
CA PHE A 551 -35.19 -9.19 11.50
C PHE A 551 -36.22 -9.19 12.61
N ASP A 552 -35.76 -9.18 13.85
CA ASP A 552 -36.61 -9.08 15.05
C ASP A 552 -35.91 -8.18 16.10
N LYS A 553 -36.50 -7.01 16.40
CA LYS A 553 -36.00 -6.09 17.41
C LYS A 553 -35.98 -6.73 18.81
N ASN A 554 -36.92 -7.62 19.12
CA ASN A 554 -36.95 -8.29 20.39
C ASN A 554 -35.85 -9.34 20.55
N ASN A 555 -35.22 -9.75 19.42
CA ASN A 555 -34.06 -10.65 19.39
C ASN A 555 -32.75 -9.89 19.13
N GLY A 556 -32.66 -8.65 19.55
CA GLY A 556 -31.43 -7.84 19.52
C GLY A 556 -31.02 -7.26 18.17
N TRP A 557 -31.89 -7.35 17.14
CA TRP A 557 -31.63 -6.70 15.86
C TRP A 557 -31.81 -5.19 15.94
N ILE A 558 -30.91 -4.45 15.32
CA ILE A 558 -30.87 -2.99 15.25
C ILE A 558 -31.05 -2.56 13.80
N GLU A 559 -31.85 -1.52 13.60
CA GLU A 559 -32.02 -0.84 12.33
C GLU A 559 -31.38 0.53 12.41
N LYS A 560 -30.48 0.83 11.50
CA LYS A 560 -29.88 2.15 11.32
C LYS A 560 -30.24 2.67 9.94
N THR A 561 -31.06 3.71 9.92
CA THR A 561 -31.47 4.43 8.70
C THR A 561 -30.46 5.54 8.36
N ASN A 562 -30.56 6.08 7.15
CA ASN A 562 -29.77 7.20 6.66
C ASN A 562 -28.25 7.00 6.82
N ILE A 563 -27.73 5.83 6.41
CA ILE A 563 -26.30 5.55 6.49
C ILE A 563 -25.47 6.43 5.56
N PHE A 564 -26.11 7.06 4.56
CA PHE A 564 -25.43 8.00 3.67
C PHE A 564 -25.03 9.28 4.40
N GLY A 565 -25.80 9.71 5.42
CA GLY A 565 -25.46 10.85 6.27
C GLY A 565 -25.71 12.22 5.64
N SER A 566 -26.58 12.30 4.63
CA SER A 566 -26.90 13.54 3.91
C SER A 566 -27.49 14.66 4.78
N GLU A 567 -28.12 14.32 5.92
CA GLU A 567 -28.64 15.30 6.88
C GLU A 567 -27.59 15.73 7.92
N GLU A 568 -26.45 15.05 8.01
CA GLU A 568 -25.38 15.46 8.91
C GLU A 568 -24.61 16.63 8.33
N LYS A 569 -24.47 17.70 9.10
CA LYS A 569 -23.58 18.81 8.77
C LYS A 569 -22.18 18.28 8.44
N GLY A 570 -21.74 18.37 7.22
CA GLY A 570 -20.40 17.96 6.80
C GLY A 570 -20.28 17.21 5.49
N TRP A 571 -21.39 16.88 4.81
CA TRP A 571 -21.37 16.31 3.45
C TRP A 571 -21.74 17.31 2.37
N ASP A 572 -21.23 18.50 2.44
CA ASP A 572 -21.43 19.47 1.39
C ASP A 572 -20.25 19.41 0.41
N PHE A 573 -20.38 18.59 -0.63
CA PHE A 573 -19.40 18.52 -1.71
C PHE A 573 -19.21 19.89 -2.40
N ALA A 574 -20.16 20.80 -2.28
CA ALA A 574 -20.05 22.15 -2.81
C ALA A 574 -19.24 23.08 -1.89
N LYS A 575 -19.14 22.76 -0.60
CA LYS A 575 -18.46 23.56 0.42
C LYS A 575 -17.17 22.95 0.94
N SER A 576 -16.46 22.18 0.16
CA SER A 576 -15.14 21.65 0.48
C SER A 576 -15.04 20.35 1.31
N SER A 577 -16.11 19.61 1.47
CA SER A 577 -15.97 18.39 2.23
C SER A 577 -15.64 17.22 1.32
N TYR A 578 -14.44 16.71 1.41
CA TYR A 578 -13.94 15.48 0.80
C TYR A 578 -13.79 15.42 -0.73
N PRO A 579 -13.16 16.40 -1.41
CA PRO A 579 -12.77 16.17 -2.79
C PRO A 579 -11.70 15.08 -2.86
N PHE A 580 -11.82 14.18 -3.80
CA PHE A 580 -10.76 13.24 -4.16
C PHE A 580 -9.55 13.99 -4.73
N TYR A 581 -9.81 15.11 -5.41
CA TYR A 581 -8.85 16.02 -6.02
C TYR A 581 -9.38 17.47 -5.93
N ARG A 582 -8.51 18.45 -6.09
CA ARG A 582 -8.92 19.88 -6.14
C ARG A 582 -9.36 20.29 -7.55
N GLU A 583 -8.56 19.94 -8.54
CA GLU A 583 -8.76 20.32 -9.92
C GLU A 583 -8.54 19.10 -10.81
N ALA A 584 -9.57 18.70 -11.56
CA ALA A 584 -9.54 17.50 -12.41
C ALA A 584 -8.45 17.59 -13.49
N GLU A 585 -8.23 18.78 -14.03
CA GLU A 585 -7.23 19.04 -15.07
C GLU A 585 -5.80 18.80 -14.57
N GLN A 586 -5.56 19.03 -13.29
CA GLN A 586 -4.23 18.85 -12.67
C GLN A 586 -3.97 17.41 -12.21
N LEU A 587 -4.97 16.54 -12.20
CA LEU A 587 -4.85 15.21 -11.62
C LEU A 587 -3.73 14.40 -12.28
N ASN A 588 -3.62 14.43 -13.60
CA ASN A 588 -2.51 13.77 -14.30
C ASN A 588 -1.15 14.40 -14.00
N ALA A 589 -1.05 15.73 -14.03
CA ALA A 589 0.19 16.43 -13.75
C ALA A 589 0.70 16.22 -12.32
N ARG A 590 -0.22 16.23 -11.36
CA ARG A 590 0.05 16.20 -9.92
C ARG A 590 0.03 14.80 -9.31
N GLN A 591 0.02 13.75 -10.12
CA GLN A 591 0.18 12.39 -9.60
C GLN A 591 1.59 12.12 -9.05
N TYR A 592 2.60 12.86 -9.54
CA TYR A 592 3.94 12.89 -8.96
C TYR A 592 4.07 14.03 -7.94
N TRP A 593 4.94 13.81 -6.95
CA TRP A 593 5.37 14.88 -6.06
C TRP A 593 6.39 15.77 -6.76
N PRO A 594 6.44 17.08 -6.44
CA PRO A 594 7.47 17.96 -6.98
C PRO A 594 8.84 17.66 -6.38
N VAL A 595 9.90 17.97 -7.11
CA VAL A 595 11.19 18.20 -6.50
C VAL A 595 11.09 19.50 -5.71
N PHE A 596 11.41 19.47 -4.42
CA PHE A 596 11.20 20.61 -3.53
C PHE A 596 12.20 21.74 -3.82
N THR A 597 11.76 22.98 -3.65
CA THR A 597 12.54 24.18 -4.01
C THR A 597 13.95 24.19 -3.40
N HIS A 598 14.11 23.72 -2.16
CA HIS A 598 15.44 23.72 -1.53
C HIS A 598 16.43 22.73 -2.17
N TYR A 599 15.95 21.59 -2.70
CA TYR A 599 16.80 20.66 -3.47
C TYR A 599 17.14 21.22 -4.85
N ILE A 600 16.17 21.86 -5.52
CA ILE A 600 16.42 22.54 -6.80
C ILE A 600 17.50 23.61 -6.61
N THR A 601 17.37 24.43 -5.57
CA THR A 601 18.36 25.49 -5.26
C THR A 601 19.74 24.91 -4.97
N ALA A 602 19.83 23.81 -4.22
CA ALA A 602 21.10 23.18 -3.87
C ALA A 602 21.75 22.43 -5.03
N SER A 603 21.04 22.14 -6.10
CA SER A 603 21.51 21.30 -7.22
C SER A 603 22.38 22.02 -8.24
N ASN A 604 22.69 23.30 -8.08
CA ASN A 604 23.41 24.10 -9.07
C ASN A 604 22.74 24.07 -10.49
N GLY A 605 21.40 24.01 -10.55
CA GLY A 605 20.64 23.97 -11.80
C GLY A 605 20.49 22.59 -12.43
N ASN A 606 20.96 21.54 -11.77
CA ASN A 606 20.86 20.15 -12.26
C ASN A 606 19.49 19.49 -11.97
N LEU A 607 18.67 20.11 -11.13
CA LEU A 607 17.30 19.66 -10.83
C LEU A 607 16.27 20.73 -11.23
N TRP A 608 15.14 20.27 -11.68
CA TRP A 608 13.96 21.10 -12.02
C TRP A 608 12.68 20.28 -11.92
N ASN A 609 11.57 20.96 -11.88
CA ASN A 609 10.26 20.34 -11.96
C ASN A 609 9.73 20.29 -13.39
N ASN A 610 8.97 19.23 -13.68
CA ASN A 610 8.09 19.09 -14.82
C ASN A 610 6.62 19.20 -14.35
N TYR A 611 5.69 18.87 -15.19
CA TYR A 611 4.27 18.65 -14.87
C TYR A 611 3.54 19.87 -14.31
N GLY A 612 3.95 21.07 -14.71
CA GLY A 612 3.30 22.33 -14.32
C GLY A 612 3.57 22.77 -12.87
N TYR A 613 4.65 22.31 -12.25
CA TYR A 613 5.15 22.84 -10.99
C TYR A 613 6.01 24.10 -11.16
#